data_65b0ac9986b9b5676548dd51117b1a68
#
_entry.id   65b0ac9986b9b5676548dd51117b1a68
#
_cell.length_a   1.000
_cell.length_b   1.000
_cell.length_c   1.000
_cell.angle_alpha   90.00
_cell.angle_beta   90.00
_cell.angle_gamma   90.00
#
_symmetry.space_group_name_H-M   'P 1'
#
loop_
_entity.id
_entity.type
_entity.pdbx_description
1 polymer ?
#
loop_
_entity_poly.entity_id
_entity_poly.type
_entity_poly.pdbx_seq_one_letter_code
_entity_poly.pdbx_strand_id
1 'polypeptide(L)'
;PAKSALDKCHAVGKFDAETGVQQSKSSNAPSYTGVFAKALIAEGERDERVVGITAAMPDGTGIAKFQERFKERTFDVGIAEQHAVTFAAGMAAQGMKPFCAIYSTFLQRAYDQVVHDVAIQNLPVRFALDRAGLVGADGATHAGAFDLAYLGCLPNFTVMVPADEAE
;
A
#
# COMPACT_ATOMS: atom_id res chain seq x y z
N PRO A 1 -1.19 19.23 18.57
CA PRO A 1 0.16 19.13 18.00
C PRO A 1 0.20 18.16 16.80
N ALA A 2 -0.18 16.89 16.93
CA ALA A 2 -0.08 15.91 15.84
C ALA A 2 -0.95 16.26 14.62
N LYS A 3 -2.04 16.99 14.76
CA LYS A 3 -2.89 17.44 13.66
C LYS A 3 -2.30 18.62 12.88
N SER A 4 -1.40 19.38 13.48
CA SER A 4 -0.76 20.54 12.86
C SER A 4 0.67 20.28 12.40
N ALA A 5 1.25 19.15 12.77
CA ALA A 5 2.61 18.75 12.42
C ALA A 5 2.57 17.84 11.18
N LEU A 6 2.99 18.38 10.05
CA LEU A 6 3.20 17.61 8.82
C LEU A 6 4.37 16.62 8.95
N ASP A 7 5.20 16.79 9.96
CA ASP A 7 6.44 16.06 10.23
C ASP A 7 6.27 14.79 11.04
N LYS A 8 5.02 14.39 11.32
CA LYS A 8 4.79 13.02 11.80
C LYS A 8 5.19 12.76 13.26
N CYS A 9 4.74 13.61 14.18
CA CYS A 9 4.85 13.33 15.61
C CYS A 9 4.15 12.04 16.06
N HIS A 10 3.64 11.25 15.15
CA HIS A 10 3.01 9.96 15.44
C HIS A 10 4.02 8.85 15.71
N ALA A 11 5.14 8.82 14.99
CA ALA A 11 6.20 7.84 15.15
C ALA A 11 7.56 8.54 15.02
N VAL A 12 7.96 9.23 16.08
CA VAL A 12 9.23 9.99 16.09
C VAL A 12 10.43 9.05 16.14
N GLY A 13 11.39 9.30 15.27
CA GLY A 13 12.72 8.69 15.33
C GLY A 13 13.54 9.22 16.51
N LYS A 14 14.82 8.86 16.57
CA LYS A 14 15.75 9.49 17.52
C LYS A 14 15.84 10.97 17.22
N PHE A 15 15.70 11.81 18.23
CA PHE A 15 15.76 13.26 18.09
C PHE A 15 16.66 13.86 19.18
N ASP A 16 17.14 15.04 18.90
CA ASP A 16 17.85 15.86 19.89
C ASP A 16 16.84 16.46 20.88
N ALA A 17 17.07 16.24 22.18
CA ALA A 17 16.11 16.62 23.22
C ALA A 17 15.99 18.14 23.44
N GLU A 18 17.04 18.93 23.09
CA GLU A 18 17.05 20.38 23.26
C GLU A 18 16.43 21.08 22.04
N THR A 19 16.74 20.61 20.84
CA THR A 19 16.33 21.26 19.58
C THR A 19 15.09 20.65 18.96
N GLY A 20 14.71 19.41 19.33
CA GLY A 20 13.62 18.66 18.72
C GLY A 20 13.94 18.12 17.31
N VAL A 21 15.16 18.31 16.81
CA VAL A 21 15.55 17.90 15.47
C VAL A 21 15.66 16.38 15.40
N GLN A 22 14.90 15.76 14.50
CA GLN A 22 14.91 14.33 14.28
C GLN A 22 16.12 13.91 13.43
N GLN A 23 16.76 12.80 13.84
CA GLN A 23 17.84 12.18 13.07
C GLN A 23 17.23 11.32 11.96
N SER A 24 17.47 11.67 10.69
CA SER A 24 17.14 10.80 9.58
C SER A 24 18.26 9.79 9.34
N LYS A 25 17.92 8.49 9.23
CA LYS A 25 18.85 7.51 8.67
C LYS A 25 18.75 7.61 7.15
N SER A 26 19.78 8.08 6.49
CA SER A 26 19.88 7.96 5.03
C SER A 26 20.25 6.51 4.67
N SER A 27 19.45 5.87 3.83
CA SER A 27 19.84 4.63 3.15
C SER A 27 20.30 5.00 1.75
N ASN A 28 21.40 4.40 1.27
CA ASN A 28 21.85 4.57 -0.12
C ASN A 28 21.04 3.71 -1.11
N ALA A 29 20.28 2.75 -0.62
CA ALA A 29 19.40 1.92 -1.42
C ALA A 29 17.99 2.51 -1.53
N PRO A 30 17.34 2.47 -2.69
CA PRO A 30 15.94 2.87 -2.81
C PRO A 30 15.06 1.94 -1.97
N SER A 31 13.98 2.49 -1.41
CA SER A 31 12.96 1.65 -0.76
C SER A 31 12.03 1.05 -1.80
N TYR A 32 11.52 -0.15 -1.56
CA TYR A 32 10.48 -0.77 -2.40
C TYR A 32 9.26 0.13 -2.54
N THR A 33 8.81 0.77 -1.46
CA THR A 33 7.75 1.78 -1.46
C THR A 33 8.05 2.92 -2.44
N GLY A 34 9.30 3.37 -2.49
CA GLY A 34 9.74 4.44 -3.40
C GLY A 34 9.75 4.00 -4.86
N VAL A 35 10.18 2.78 -5.14
CA VAL A 35 10.16 2.18 -6.49
C VAL A 35 8.72 1.99 -6.95
N PHE A 36 7.86 1.41 -6.11
CA PHE A 36 6.44 1.25 -6.39
C PHE A 36 5.76 2.58 -6.71
N ALA A 37 5.97 3.61 -5.90
CA ALA A 37 5.36 4.92 -6.12
C ALA A 37 5.76 5.52 -7.48
N LYS A 38 7.04 5.41 -7.87
CA LYS A 38 7.51 5.87 -9.19
C LYS A 38 6.87 5.10 -10.33
N ALA A 39 6.80 3.78 -10.21
CA ALA A 39 6.17 2.92 -11.22
C ALA A 39 4.67 3.23 -11.36
N LEU A 40 3.97 3.38 -10.25
CA LEU A 40 2.54 3.71 -10.25
C LEU A 40 2.27 5.08 -10.90
N ILE A 41 3.11 6.08 -10.63
CA ILE A 41 3.01 7.39 -11.29
C ILE A 41 3.20 7.25 -12.79
N ALA A 42 4.23 6.51 -13.23
CA ALA A 42 4.49 6.30 -14.65
C ALA A 42 3.32 5.58 -15.36
N GLU A 43 2.71 4.59 -14.72
CA GLU A 43 1.50 3.94 -15.25
C GLU A 43 0.30 4.89 -15.26
N GLY A 44 0.15 5.73 -14.24
CA GLY A 44 -0.90 6.76 -14.17
C GLY A 44 -0.78 7.84 -15.25
N GLU A 45 0.45 8.11 -15.73
CA GLU A 45 0.70 9.01 -16.86
C GLU A 45 0.35 8.38 -18.22
N ARG A 46 0.48 7.05 -18.32
CA ARG A 46 0.17 6.29 -19.56
C ARG A 46 -1.31 5.97 -19.69
N ASP A 47 -2.00 5.76 -18.58
CA ASP A 47 -3.41 5.34 -18.60
C ASP A 47 -4.19 6.04 -17.48
N GLU A 48 -5.16 6.85 -17.87
CA GLU A 48 -6.01 7.60 -16.94
C GLU A 48 -6.97 6.73 -16.12
N ARG A 49 -7.14 5.46 -16.47
CA ARG A 49 -7.92 4.49 -15.70
C ARG A 49 -7.19 3.99 -14.46
N VAL A 50 -5.88 4.23 -14.35
CA VAL A 50 -5.09 3.85 -13.18
C VAL A 50 -5.49 4.72 -12.00
N VAL A 51 -5.88 4.08 -10.89
CA VAL A 51 -6.24 4.72 -9.63
C VAL A 51 -5.50 4.10 -8.46
N GLY A 52 -5.17 4.90 -7.47
CA GLY A 52 -4.52 4.47 -6.23
C GLY A 52 -5.49 4.47 -5.06
N ILE A 53 -5.52 3.38 -4.31
CA ILE A 53 -6.36 3.22 -3.12
C ILE A 53 -5.48 2.80 -1.96
N THR A 54 -5.70 3.39 -0.79
CA THR A 54 -5.06 2.97 0.46
C THR A 54 -6.04 3.04 1.63
N ALA A 55 -5.68 2.43 2.75
CA ALA A 55 -6.47 2.41 3.96
C ALA A 55 -5.68 3.05 5.12
N ALA A 56 -5.74 4.38 5.22
CA ALA A 56 -5.08 5.22 6.23
C ALA A 56 -3.53 5.14 6.24
N MET A 57 -2.90 4.65 5.15
CA MET A 57 -1.45 4.47 5.08
C MET A 57 -0.82 5.11 3.82
N PRO A 58 -1.16 6.36 3.46
CA PRO A 58 -0.73 6.96 2.20
C PRO A 58 0.79 7.11 2.08
N ASP A 59 1.45 7.49 3.15
CA ASP A 59 2.92 7.65 3.17
C ASP A 59 3.63 6.30 3.13
N GLY A 60 3.20 5.37 3.99
CA GLY A 60 3.83 4.08 4.15
C GLY A 60 3.70 3.16 2.93
N THR A 61 2.66 3.34 2.12
CA THR A 61 2.43 2.60 0.87
C THR A 61 2.92 3.35 -0.37
N GLY A 62 3.38 4.61 -0.22
CA GLY A 62 3.80 5.46 -1.35
C GLY A 62 2.66 6.11 -2.13
N ILE A 63 1.40 5.86 -1.76
CA ILE A 63 0.22 6.46 -2.41
C ILE A 63 0.19 7.99 -2.26
N ALA A 64 0.77 8.55 -1.19
CA ALA A 64 0.89 10.00 -1.04
C ALA A 64 1.58 10.67 -2.24
N LYS A 65 2.65 10.05 -2.80
CA LYS A 65 3.34 10.57 -3.98
C LYS A 65 2.48 10.49 -5.25
N PHE A 66 1.68 9.46 -5.39
CA PHE A 66 0.72 9.35 -6.48
C PHE A 66 -0.37 10.41 -6.35
N GLN A 67 -0.83 10.68 -5.13
CA GLN A 67 -1.82 11.73 -4.83
C GLN A 67 -1.34 13.14 -5.19
N GLU A 68 -0.06 13.44 -4.97
CA GLU A 68 0.52 14.73 -5.37
C GLU A 68 0.36 14.99 -6.87
N ARG A 69 0.43 13.95 -7.69
CA ARG A 69 0.31 14.02 -9.14
C ARG A 69 -1.12 13.83 -9.65
N PHE A 70 -1.90 12.95 -9.00
CA PHE A 70 -3.22 12.51 -9.47
C PHE A 70 -4.25 12.52 -8.34
N LYS A 71 -4.53 13.71 -7.80
CA LYS A 71 -5.41 13.88 -6.65
C LYS A 71 -6.80 13.24 -6.84
N GLU A 72 -7.41 13.45 -8.01
CA GLU A 72 -8.76 12.96 -8.31
C GLU A 72 -8.82 11.43 -8.59
N ARG A 73 -7.66 10.79 -8.67
CA ARG A 73 -7.52 9.34 -8.87
C ARG A 73 -6.91 8.63 -7.68
N THR A 74 -6.94 9.28 -6.52
CA THR A 74 -6.39 8.75 -5.28
C THR A 74 -7.45 8.75 -4.20
N PHE A 75 -7.58 7.61 -3.52
CA PHE A 75 -8.61 7.38 -2.52
C PHE A 75 -7.98 6.80 -1.25
N ASP A 76 -8.13 7.51 -0.15
CA ASP A 76 -7.84 7.00 1.19
C ASP A 76 -9.17 6.73 1.90
N VAL A 77 -9.44 5.47 2.16
CA VAL A 77 -10.71 5.04 2.75
C VAL A 77 -10.69 5.05 4.29
N GLY A 78 -9.61 5.54 4.90
CA GLY A 78 -9.41 5.44 6.34
C GLY A 78 -9.04 4.00 6.75
N ILE A 79 -9.14 3.69 8.06
CA ILE A 79 -8.85 2.34 8.57
C ILE A 79 -10.04 1.41 8.26
N ALA A 80 -10.17 1.05 6.98
CA ALA A 80 -11.29 0.28 6.45
C ALA A 80 -10.84 -0.59 5.27
N GLU A 81 -9.98 -1.57 5.51
CA GLU A 81 -9.38 -2.42 4.49
C GLU A 81 -10.43 -3.22 3.70
N GLN A 82 -11.50 -3.69 4.36
CA GLN A 82 -12.61 -4.35 3.70
C GLN A 82 -13.26 -3.43 2.65
N HIS A 83 -13.50 -2.16 3.04
CA HIS A 83 -14.06 -1.18 2.11
C HIS A 83 -13.11 -0.89 0.96
N ALA A 84 -11.80 -0.78 1.21
CA ALA A 84 -10.80 -0.58 0.17
C ALA A 84 -10.88 -1.66 -0.91
N VAL A 85 -11.00 -2.92 -0.52
CA VAL A 85 -11.05 -4.06 -1.45
C VAL A 85 -12.36 -4.09 -2.23
N THR A 86 -13.51 -3.95 -1.57
CA THR A 86 -14.82 -3.91 -2.25
C THR A 86 -14.92 -2.72 -3.20
N PHE A 87 -14.41 -1.55 -2.81
CA PHE A 87 -14.35 -0.36 -3.64
C PHE A 87 -13.47 -0.56 -4.88
N ALA A 88 -12.27 -1.16 -4.69
CA ALA A 88 -11.39 -1.53 -5.79
C ALA A 88 -12.06 -2.51 -6.76
N ALA A 89 -12.77 -3.52 -6.24
CA ALA A 89 -13.54 -4.47 -7.05
C ALA A 89 -14.61 -3.77 -7.90
N GLY A 90 -15.38 -2.86 -7.29
CA GLY A 90 -16.38 -2.06 -8.02
C GLY A 90 -15.77 -1.21 -9.12
N MET A 91 -14.63 -0.56 -8.86
CA MET A 91 -13.89 0.19 -9.89
C MET A 91 -13.40 -0.70 -11.02
N ALA A 92 -12.85 -1.86 -10.70
CA ALA A 92 -12.38 -2.83 -11.70
C ALA A 92 -13.52 -3.34 -12.57
N ALA A 93 -14.70 -3.58 -12.00
CA ALA A 93 -15.90 -3.97 -12.74
C ALA A 93 -16.37 -2.89 -13.73
N GLN A 94 -16.03 -1.62 -13.47
CA GLN A 94 -16.32 -0.49 -14.37
C GLN A 94 -15.15 -0.18 -15.33
N GLY A 95 -14.16 -1.05 -15.42
CA GLY A 95 -13.04 -0.92 -16.36
C GLY A 95 -11.89 -0.03 -15.89
N MET A 96 -11.92 0.43 -14.64
CA MET A 96 -10.78 1.11 -14.03
C MET A 96 -9.66 0.11 -13.70
N LYS A 97 -8.46 0.61 -13.45
CA LYS A 97 -7.28 -0.17 -13.10
C LYS A 97 -6.82 0.17 -11.66
N PRO A 98 -7.53 -0.33 -10.65
CA PRO A 98 -7.21 0.00 -9.27
C PRO A 98 -5.93 -0.71 -8.80
N PHE A 99 -5.07 0.06 -8.13
CA PHE A 99 -3.97 -0.40 -7.31
C PHE A 99 -4.35 -0.17 -5.85
N CYS A 100 -4.61 -1.27 -5.14
CA CYS A 100 -4.98 -1.26 -3.73
C CYS A 100 -3.71 -1.51 -2.90
N ALA A 101 -3.15 -0.42 -2.36
CA ALA A 101 -1.89 -0.45 -1.62
C ALA A 101 -2.18 -0.50 -0.11
N ILE A 102 -1.94 -1.65 0.48
CA ILE A 102 -2.27 -1.96 1.87
C ILE A 102 -1.09 -2.72 2.48
N TYR A 103 -0.81 -2.53 3.78
CA TYR A 103 0.18 -3.37 4.46
C TYR A 103 -0.27 -4.83 4.50
N SER A 104 0.67 -5.72 4.29
CA SER A 104 0.45 -7.17 4.27
C SER A 104 -0.40 -7.64 5.45
N THR A 105 0.00 -7.33 6.68
CA THR A 105 -0.73 -7.73 7.89
C THR A 105 -2.16 -7.18 7.94
N PHE A 106 -2.42 -6.00 7.38
CA PHE A 106 -3.76 -5.38 7.41
C PHE A 106 -4.70 -5.92 6.34
N LEU A 107 -4.18 -6.43 5.23
CA LEU A 107 -5.00 -7.07 4.20
C LEU A 107 -5.71 -8.33 4.72
N GLN A 108 -5.18 -9.00 5.76
CA GLN A 108 -5.85 -10.13 6.40
C GLN A 108 -7.28 -9.78 6.86
N ARG A 109 -7.51 -8.53 7.28
CA ARG A 109 -8.84 -8.05 7.69
C ARG A 109 -9.84 -8.06 6.54
N ALA A 110 -9.38 -7.96 5.30
CA ALA A 110 -10.20 -7.89 4.11
C ALA A 110 -10.17 -9.19 3.28
N TYR A 111 -9.75 -10.32 3.88
CA TYR A 111 -9.59 -11.57 3.15
C TYR A 111 -10.89 -12.05 2.50
N ASP A 112 -12.02 -11.94 3.21
CA ASP A 112 -13.32 -12.30 2.66
C ASP A 112 -13.66 -11.50 1.40
N GLN A 113 -13.40 -10.19 1.41
CA GLN A 113 -13.61 -9.32 0.25
C GLN A 113 -12.65 -9.65 -0.90
N VAL A 114 -11.41 -10.02 -0.60
CA VAL A 114 -10.47 -10.50 -1.63
C VAL A 114 -10.99 -11.75 -2.30
N VAL A 115 -11.53 -12.71 -1.54
CA VAL A 115 -12.11 -13.95 -2.06
C VAL A 115 -13.38 -13.65 -2.85
N HIS A 116 -14.36 -13.03 -2.20
CA HIS A 116 -15.72 -12.91 -2.71
C HIS A 116 -15.85 -11.82 -3.77
N ASP A 117 -15.29 -10.63 -3.51
CA ASP A 117 -15.51 -9.48 -4.39
C ASP A 117 -14.52 -9.43 -5.56
N VAL A 118 -13.34 -10.05 -5.41
CA VAL A 118 -12.28 -10.00 -6.42
C VAL A 118 -12.03 -11.35 -7.08
N ALA A 119 -11.63 -12.37 -6.31
CA ALA A 119 -11.15 -13.63 -6.86
C ALA A 119 -12.24 -14.42 -7.57
N ILE A 120 -13.40 -14.62 -6.94
CA ILE A 120 -14.54 -15.36 -7.52
C ILE A 120 -15.07 -14.64 -8.77
N GLN A 121 -15.08 -13.32 -8.76
CA GLN A 121 -15.54 -12.52 -9.88
C GLN A 121 -14.49 -12.31 -10.97
N ASN A 122 -13.27 -12.79 -10.75
CA ASN A 122 -12.14 -12.63 -11.67
C ASN A 122 -11.89 -11.17 -12.08
N LEU A 123 -11.95 -10.25 -11.11
CA LEU A 123 -11.78 -8.82 -11.36
C LEU A 123 -10.29 -8.43 -11.29
N PRO A 124 -9.82 -7.57 -12.21
CA PRO A 124 -8.41 -7.22 -12.33
C PRO A 124 -7.98 -6.15 -11.30
N VAL A 125 -8.15 -6.43 -10.01
CA VAL A 125 -7.62 -5.61 -8.92
C VAL A 125 -6.15 -5.94 -8.69
N ARG A 126 -5.32 -4.92 -8.52
CA ARG A 126 -3.89 -5.06 -8.23
C ARG A 126 -3.64 -4.70 -6.79
N PHE A 127 -3.16 -5.67 -6.02
CA PHE A 127 -2.77 -5.47 -4.63
C PHE A 127 -1.27 -5.21 -4.54
N ALA A 128 -0.89 -4.08 -3.94
CA ALA A 128 0.49 -3.77 -3.60
C ALA A 128 0.66 -3.91 -2.09
N LEU A 129 1.29 -5.01 -1.66
CA LEU A 129 1.43 -5.35 -0.25
C LEU A 129 2.77 -4.85 0.28
N ASP A 130 2.74 -3.73 0.99
CA ASP A 130 3.91 -3.21 1.69
C ASP A 130 4.08 -3.94 3.03
N ARG A 131 5.29 -3.98 3.59
CA ARG A 131 5.62 -4.71 4.83
C ARG A 131 5.33 -6.21 4.76
N ALA A 132 5.49 -6.86 3.61
CA ALA A 132 5.46 -8.31 3.52
C ALA A 132 6.73 -8.92 4.15
N GLY A 133 6.58 -10.08 4.81
CA GLY A 133 7.66 -10.74 5.51
C GLY A 133 7.92 -10.19 6.91
N LEU A 134 9.16 -10.31 7.39
CA LEU A 134 9.59 -9.83 8.70
C LEU A 134 9.96 -8.34 8.64
N VAL A 135 9.29 -7.53 9.42
CA VAL A 135 9.38 -6.05 9.36
C VAL A 135 10.17 -5.42 10.51
N GLY A 136 10.85 -6.19 11.32
CA GLY A 136 11.80 -5.70 12.33
C GLY A 136 11.18 -4.75 13.34
N ALA A 137 11.47 -3.46 13.20
CA ALA A 137 11.11 -2.43 14.18
C ALA A 137 9.61 -2.27 14.42
N ASP A 138 8.77 -2.57 13.43
CA ASP A 138 7.31 -2.49 13.57
C ASP A 138 6.73 -3.63 14.43
N GLY A 139 7.50 -4.67 14.67
CA GLY A 139 7.17 -5.78 15.56
C GLY A 139 6.24 -6.84 14.96
N ALA A 140 5.87 -7.79 15.81
CA ALA A 140 5.12 -8.99 15.40
C ALA A 140 3.75 -8.68 14.79
N THR A 141 3.10 -7.61 15.22
CA THR A 141 1.77 -7.21 14.70
C THR A 141 1.79 -6.70 13.26
N HIS A 142 2.96 -6.38 12.73
CA HIS A 142 3.15 -5.87 11.38
C HIS A 142 3.85 -6.89 10.46
N ALA A 143 4.26 -8.05 10.97
CA ALA A 143 4.89 -9.09 10.16
C ALA A 143 3.87 -9.70 9.20
N GLY A 144 4.15 -9.64 7.89
CA GLY A 144 3.31 -10.15 6.82
C GLY A 144 3.75 -11.56 6.41
N ALA A 145 3.45 -12.57 7.25
CA ALA A 145 3.96 -13.92 7.07
C ALA A 145 3.02 -14.86 6.27
N PHE A 146 1.79 -14.44 5.98
CA PHE A 146 0.75 -15.35 5.50
C PHE A 146 0.28 -15.11 4.07
N ASP A 147 0.73 -14.03 3.42
CA ASP A 147 0.24 -13.61 2.10
C ASP A 147 0.36 -14.70 1.04
N LEU A 148 1.52 -15.36 0.96
CA LEU A 148 1.77 -16.42 -0.02
C LEU A 148 0.80 -17.59 0.16
N ALA A 149 0.44 -17.91 1.41
CA ALA A 149 -0.47 -19.00 1.71
C ALA A 149 -1.92 -18.64 1.34
N TYR A 150 -2.45 -17.53 1.85
CA TYR A 150 -3.87 -17.24 1.68
C TYR A 150 -4.22 -16.61 0.32
N LEU A 151 -3.30 -15.91 -0.34
CA LEU A 151 -3.52 -15.40 -1.70
C LEU A 151 -3.18 -16.45 -2.75
N GLY A 152 -2.14 -17.26 -2.52
CA GLY A 152 -1.72 -18.29 -3.47
C GLY A 152 -2.69 -19.45 -3.64
N CYS A 153 -3.64 -19.66 -2.72
CA CYS A 153 -4.68 -20.67 -2.88
C CYS A 153 -5.93 -20.18 -3.65
N LEU A 154 -6.00 -18.85 -3.96
CA LEU A 154 -7.16 -18.30 -4.63
C LEU A 154 -7.11 -18.51 -6.15
N PRO A 155 -8.24 -18.82 -6.79
CA PRO A 155 -8.29 -18.91 -8.26
C PRO A 155 -8.07 -17.53 -8.88
N ASN A 156 -7.48 -17.51 -10.07
CA ASN A 156 -7.23 -16.30 -10.86
C ASN A 156 -6.28 -15.28 -10.22
N PHE A 157 -5.57 -15.65 -9.16
CA PHE A 157 -4.57 -14.82 -8.52
C PHE A 157 -3.16 -15.17 -9.01
N THR A 158 -2.38 -14.12 -9.30
CA THR A 158 -0.94 -14.22 -9.51
C THR A 158 -0.24 -13.51 -8.37
N VAL A 159 0.57 -14.22 -7.60
CA VAL A 159 1.35 -13.66 -6.49
C VAL A 159 2.79 -13.52 -6.94
N MET A 160 3.34 -12.31 -6.81
CA MET A 160 4.71 -11.99 -7.20
C MET A 160 5.46 -11.43 -6.00
N VAL A 161 6.68 -11.90 -5.78
CA VAL A 161 7.56 -11.43 -4.72
C VAL A 161 8.92 -11.16 -5.38
N PRO A 162 9.28 -9.89 -5.65
CA PRO A 162 10.55 -9.57 -6.29
C PRO A 162 11.71 -9.88 -5.34
N ALA A 163 12.78 -10.48 -5.86
CA ALA A 163 13.98 -10.77 -5.10
C ALA A 163 14.88 -9.54 -4.94
N ASP A 164 14.86 -8.65 -5.92
CA ASP A 164 15.63 -7.41 -5.93
C ASP A 164 14.90 -6.31 -6.73
N GLU A 165 15.56 -5.17 -6.88
CA GLU A 165 15.02 -4.01 -7.59
C GLU A 165 15.01 -4.14 -9.12
N ALA A 166 15.60 -5.17 -9.67
CA ALA A 166 15.62 -5.42 -11.11
C ALA A 166 14.40 -6.22 -11.58
N GLU A 167 13.84 -7.05 -10.69
CA GLU A 167 12.60 -7.80 -10.90
C GLU A 167 11.36 -6.92 -10.74
#